data_f0c2ac281acd58ff50684fc7d3741041
#
_entry.id   f0c2ac281acd58ff50684fc7d3741041
#
_cell.length_a   1.000
_cell.length_b   1.000
_cell.length_c   1.000
_cell.angle_alpha   90.00
_cell.angle_beta   90.00
_cell.angle_gamma   90.00
#
_symmetry.space_group_name_H-M   'P 1'
#
loop_
_entity.id
_entity.type
_entity.pdbx_description
1 polymer ?
#
loop_
_entity_poly.entity_id
_entity_poly.type
_entity_poly.pdbx_seq_one_letter_code
_entity_poly.pdbx_strand_id
1 'polypeptide(L)'
;MESERILGQNHILRHFENAIRMGKISHAYIINGEEGSGKMNLAIHFAKALQCERNNSNKAINEDGERITVPGTACGQCKSCKQTDSKNQPDIKYITYEKSGIGVDEIREQINDDIDIKPYSSPYKIYIVPESEKMTVQAQNALLKTIEEPPEYAIIILLT
;
A
#
# COMPACT_ATOMS: atom_id res chain seq x y z
N MET A 1 -4.56 18.28 3.92
CA MET A 1 -3.27 18.91 3.71
C MET A 1 -2.48 18.26 2.58
N GLU A 2 -2.06 17.02 2.69
CA GLU A 2 -1.44 16.36 1.54
C GLU A 2 -2.45 15.98 0.45
N SER A 3 -3.70 15.75 0.80
CA SER A 3 -4.78 15.53 -0.17
C SER A 3 -4.99 16.70 -1.12
N GLU A 4 -4.64 17.91 -0.71
CA GLU A 4 -4.72 19.10 -1.58
C GLU A 4 -3.72 19.08 -2.72
N ARG A 5 -2.64 18.28 -2.58
CA ARG A 5 -1.62 18.13 -3.64
C ARG A 5 -1.97 17.10 -4.70
N ILE A 6 -3.03 16.32 -4.47
CA ILE A 6 -3.50 15.29 -5.41
C ILE A 6 -4.74 15.80 -6.14
N LEU A 7 -4.60 16.95 -6.78
CA LEU A 7 -5.67 17.58 -7.54
C LEU A 7 -6.03 16.74 -8.77
N GLY A 8 -7.32 16.56 -9.00
CA GLY A 8 -7.86 15.90 -10.18
C GLY A 8 -8.05 14.38 -10.07
N GLN A 9 -7.76 13.76 -8.90
CA GLN A 9 -7.89 12.32 -8.70
C GLN A 9 -8.86 11.94 -7.58
N ASN A 10 -9.84 12.78 -7.32
CA ASN A 10 -10.79 12.61 -6.24
C ASN A 10 -11.58 11.28 -6.31
N HIS A 11 -11.88 10.79 -7.50
CA HIS A 11 -12.58 9.53 -7.68
C HIS A 11 -11.75 8.32 -7.23
N ILE A 12 -10.44 8.36 -7.45
CA ILE A 12 -9.51 7.30 -7.00
C ILE A 12 -9.39 7.34 -5.47
N LEU A 13 -9.24 8.53 -4.90
CA LEU A 13 -9.19 8.71 -3.45
C LEU A 13 -10.44 8.19 -2.77
N ARG A 14 -11.63 8.48 -3.32
CA ARG A 14 -12.91 7.96 -2.82
C ARG A 14 -12.99 6.45 -2.91
N HIS A 15 -12.48 5.87 -4.00
CA HIS A 15 -12.43 4.41 -4.14
C HIS A 15 -11.58 3.77 -3.03
N PHE A 16 -10.42 4.33 -2.73
CA PHE A 16 -9.56 3.87 -1.66
C PHE A 16 -10.21 4.04 -0.28
N GLU A 17 -10.80 5.19 -0.01
CA GLU A 17 -11.52 5.44 1.24
C GLU A 17 -12.65 4.43 1.44
N ASN A 18 -13.44 4.17 0.41
CA ASN A 18 -14.54 3.22 0.47
C ASN A 18 -14.05 1.78 0.69
N ALA A 19 -12.93 1.39 0.06
CA ALA A 19 -12.32 0.08 0.27
C ALA A 19 -11.95 -0.13 1.75
N ILE A 20 -11.36 0.88 2.38
CA ILE A 20 -11.00 0.85 3.80
C ILE A 20 -12.25 0.81 4.69
N ARG A 21 -13.24 1.67 4.42
CA ARG A 21 -14.50 1.70 5.17
C ARG A 21 -15.24 0.38 5.14
N MET A 22 -15.29 -0.25 3.97
CA MET A 22 -16.01 -1.51 3.77
C MET A 22 -15.19 -2.73 4.20
N GLY A 23 -13.90 -2.56 4.49
CA GLY A 23 -12.99 -3.67 4.78
C GLY A 23 -12.78 -4.59 3.59
N LYS A 24 -12.95 -4.09 2.37
CA LYS A 24 -12.79 -4.83 1.11
C LYS A 24 -11.50 -4.38 0.42
N ILE A 25 -10.38 -4.86 0.93
CA ILE A 25 -9.06 -4.47 0.45
C ILE A 25 -8.50 -5.63 -0.38
N SER A 26 -8.05 -5.31 -1.59
CA SER A 26 -7.41 -6.27 -2.49
C SER A 26 -5.94 -6.46 -2.11
N HIS A 27 -5.37 -7.60 -2.49
CA HIS A 27 -3.95 -7.89 -2.26
C HIS A 27 -3.04 -7.23 -3.30
N ALA A 28 -3.59 -6.74 -4.41
CA ALA A 28 -2.82 -6.08 -5.47
C ALA A 28 -3.63 -4.93 -6.07
N TYR A 29 -2.93 -3.82 -6.32
CA TYR A 29 -3.47 -2.63 -6.99
C TYR A 29 -2.50 -2.20 -8.08
N ILE A 30 -3.04 -1.75 -9.20
CA ILE A 30 -2.27 -1.14 -10.28
C ILE A 30 -2.73 0.30 -10.43
N ILE A 31 -1.80 1.24 -10.26
CA ILE A 31 -2.04 2.66 -10.48
C ILE A 31 -1.32 3.04 -11.77
N ASN A 32 -2.11 3.28 -12.82
CA ASN A 32 -1.61 3.64 -14.14
C ASN A 32 -1.75 5.15 -14.36
N GLY A 33 -0.73 5.77 -14.94
CA GLY A 33 -0.74 7.18 -15.25
C GLY A 33 0.56 7.62 -15.92
N GLU A 34 0.52 8.78 -16.53
CA GLU A 34 1.71 9.36 -17.14
C GLU A 34 2.76 9.74 -16.09
N GLU A 35 4.00 9.90 -16.55
CA GLU A 35 5.08 10.40 -15.70
C GLU A 35 4.69 11.78 -15.14
N GLY A 36 4.91 11.97 -13.84
CA GLY A 36 4.53 13.22 -13.16
C GLY A 36 3.06 13.36 -12.81
N SER A 37 2.23 12.32 -13.03
CA SER A 37 0.79 12.36 -12.72
C SER A 37 0.46 12.23 -11.22
N GLY A 38 1.46 12.02 -10.36
CA GLY A 38 1.25 11.88 -8.91
C GLY A 38 0.95 10.46 -8.45
N LYS A 39 1.26 9.44 -9.25
CA LYS A 39 1.04 8.02 -8.91
C LYS A 39 1.66 7.63 -7.56
N MET A 40 2.90 8.03 -7.33
CA MET A 40 3.61 7.73 -6.08
C MET A 40 2.90 8.38 -4.89
N ASN A 41 2.47 9.62 -5.01
CA ASN A 41 1.73 10.31 -3.96
C ASN A 41 0.41 9.62 -3.65
N LEU A 42 -0.30 9.14 -4.66
CA LEU A 42 -1.51 8.34 -4.48
C LEU A 42 -1.23 7.04 -3.75
N ALA A 43 -0.19 6.31 -4.13
CA ALA A 43 0.20 5.06 -3.48
C ALA A 43 0.56 5.29 -2.02
N ILE A 44 1.35 6.32 -1.73
CA ILE A 44 1.74 6.68 -0.36
C ILE A 44 0.51 7.10 0.46
N HIS A 45 -0.38 7.90 -0.11
CA HIS A 45 -1.61 8.32 0.54
C HIS A 45 -2.49 7.12 0.91
N PHE A 46 -2.67 6.19 0.00
CA PHE A 46 -3.42 4.96 0.25
C PHE A 46 -2.75 4.09 1.30
N ALA A 47 -1.45 3.85 1.19
CA ALA A 47 -0.68 3.07 2.16
C ALA A 47 -0.75 3.69 3.57
N LYS A 48 -0.65 5.01 3.67
CA LYS A 48 -0.78 5.75 4.92
C LYS A 48 -2.15 5.53 5.56
N ALA A 49 -3.22 5.61 4.77
CA ALA A 49 -4.59 5.39 5.24
C ALA A 49 -4.82 3.92 5.67
N LEU A 50 -4.27 2.95 4.93
CA LEU A 50 -4.33 1.53 5.28
C LEU A 50 -3.66 1.23 6.62
N GLN A 51 -2.53 1.85 6.91
CA GLN A 51 -1.75 1.64 8.13
C GLN A 51 -2.15 2.58 9.27
N CYS A 52 -3.06 3.52 9.03
CA CYS A 52 -3.50 4.48 10.05
C CYS A 52 -4.16 3.77 11.23
N GLU A 53 -3.71 4.06 12.44
CA GLU A 53 -4.23 3.45 13.65
C GLU A 53 -5.73 3.72 13.85
N ARG A 54 -6.20 4.90 13.44
CA ARG A 54 -7.62 5.26 13.52
C ARG A 54 -8.52 4.32 12.69
N ASN A 55 -8.04 3.90 11.52
CA ASN A 55 -8.79 3.01 10.63
C ASN A 55 -8.72 1.54 11.09
N ASN A 56 -7.78 1.20 11.96
CA ASN A 56 -7.50 -0.18 12.38
C ASN A 56 -7.66 -0.40 13.89
N SER A 57 -8.19 0.58 14.62
CA SER A 57 -8.36 0.42 16.06
C SER A 57 -9.48 -0.57 16.39
N ASN A 58 -9.32 -1.32 17.47
CA ASN A 58 -10.36 -2.20 18.00
C ASN A 58 -11.64 -1.45 18.39
N LYS A 59 -11.59 -0.12 18.42
CA LYS A 59 -12.74 0.78 18.58
C LYS A 59 -13.67 0.81 17.35
N ALA A 60 -13.30 0.11 16.28
CA ALA A 60 -14.17 -0.07 15.12
C ALA A 60 -15.36 -1.02 15.41
N ILE A 61 -15.43 -1.58 16.59
CA ILE A 61 -16.55 -2.39 17.08
C ILE A 61 -17.06 -1.73 18.36
N ASN A 62 -18.35 -1.35 18.40
CA ASN A 62 -18.96 -0.80 19.60
C ASN A 62 -19.19 -1.91 20.65
N GLU A 63 -19.66 -1.52 21.85
CA GLU A 63 -19.95 -2.44 22.96
C GLU A 63 -21.01 -3.50 22.59
N ASP A 64 -21.85 -3.19 21.60
CA ASP A 64 -22.91 -4.08 21.10
C ASP A 64 -22.42 -5.04 20.02
N GLY A 65 -21.14 -5.00 19.65
CA GLY A 65 -20.56 -5.84 18.61
C GLY A 65 -20.81 -5.34 17.19
N GLU A 66 -21.36 -4.13 17.04
CA GLU A 66 -21.60 -3.53 15.73
C GLU A 66 -20.34 -2.81 15.21
N ARG A 67 -20.10 -2.96 13.91
CA ARG A 67 -18.97 -2.33 13.26
C ARG A 67 -19.19 -0.81 13.15
N ILE A 68 -18.36 -0.05 13.83
CA ILE A 68 -18.32 1.40 13.66
C ILE A 68 -17.61 1.71 12.33
N THR A 69 -18.23 2.56 11.51
CA THR A 69 -17.62 2.99 10.25
C THR A 69 -16.38 3.84 10.53
N VAL A 70 -15.22 3.38 10.06
CA VAL A 70 -13.98 4.16 10.12
C VAL A 70 -13.98 5.21 9.00
N PRO A 71 -13.24 6.34 9.15
CA PRO A 71 -13.23 7.41 8.13
C PRO A 71 -12.68 6.97 6.78
N GLY A 72 -11.74 6.04 6.75
CA GLY A 72 -11.05 5.59 5.54
C GLY A 72 -9.94 6.53 5.06
N THR A 73 -9.74 7.64 5.76
CA THR A 73 -8.65 8.60 5.52
C THR A 73 -7.61 8.51 6.62
N ALA A 74 -6.35 8.88 6.32
CA ALA A 74 -5.30 8.94 7.32
C ALA A 74 -5.53 10.10 8.29
N CYS A 75 -5.31 9.87 9.59
CA CYS A 75 -5.46 10.93 10.60
C CYS A 75 -4.31 11.95 10.58
N GLY A 76 -3.14 11.56 10.05
CA GLY A 76 -1.96 12.41 9.99
C GLY A 76 -1.25 12.63 11.34
N GLN A 77 -1.76 12.07 12.42
CA GLN A 77 -1.28 12.35 13.78
C GLN A 77 -0.79 11.12 14.53
N CYS A 78 -1.25 9.92 14.19
CA CYS A 78 -0.79 8.69 14.85
C CYS A 78 0.67 8.37 14.47
N LYS A 79 1.28 7.48 15.22
CA LYS A 79 2.67 7.06 15.00
C LYS A 79 2.89 6.54 13.58
N SER A 80 1.99 5.70 13.09
CA SER A 80 2.08 5.13 11.74
C SER A 80 2.02 6.22 10.65
N CYS A 81 1.11 7.19 10.77
CA CYS A 81 1.01 8.31 9.82
C CYS A 81 2.29 9.14 9.80
N LYS A 82 2.84 9.45 10.97
CA LYS A 82 4.10 10.20 11.08
C LYS A 82 5.28 9.44 10.50
N GLN A 83 5.35 8.13 10.73
CA GLN A 83 6.38 7.27 10.15
C GLN A 83 6.26 7.20 8.62
N THR A 84 5.04 7.15 8.10
CA THR A 84 4.80 7.16 6.64
C THR A 84 5.28 8.47 6.03
N ASP A 85 4.99 9.60 6.64
CA ASP A 85 5.40 10.93 6.17
C ASP A 85 6.93 11.08 6.12
N SER A 86 7.63 10.51 7.10
CA SER A 86 9.10 10.52 7.15
C SER A 86 9.75 9.35 6.40
N LYS A 87 8.96 8.50 5.73
CA LYS A 87 9.40 7.29 5.02
C LYS A 87 10.12 6.27 5.92
N ASN A 88 9.74 6.23 7.19
CA ASN A 88 10.29 5.31 8.19
C ASN A 88 9.28 4.26 8.67
N GLN A 89 8.12 4.14 8.02
CA GLN A 89 7.13 3.12 8.36
C GLN A 89 7.68 1.74 7.95
N PRO A 90 7.96 0.84 8.92
CA PRO A 90 8.65 -0.43 8.61
C PRO A 90 7.83 -1.40 7.78
N ASP A 91 6.51 -1.25 7.79
CA ASP A 91 5.59 -2.13 7.08
C ASP A 91 5.09 -1.54 5.74
N ILE A 92 5.70 -0.45 5.30
CA ILE A 92 5.56 0.10 3.94
C ILE A 92 6.94 0.08 3.29
N LYS A 93 7.11 -0.77 2.29
CA LYS A 93 8.38 -0.97 1.61
C LYS A 93 8.33 -0.48 0.17
N TYR A 94 9.35 0.27 -0.21
CA TYR A 94 9.52 0.78 -1.57
C TYR A 94 10.55 -0.09 -2.26
N ILE A 95 10.17 -0.69 -3.40
CA ILE A 95 11.09 -1.54 -4.15
C ILE A 95 12.13 -0.67 -4.86
N THR A 96 13.40 -0.97 -4.63
CA THR A 96 14.53 -0.26 -5.20
C THR A 96 15.28 -1.14 -6.19
N TYR A 97 15.91 -0.50 -7.18
CA TYR A 97 16.76 -1.18 -8.16
C TYR A 97 17.84 -0.22 -8.65
N GLU A 98 19.00 -0.76 -8.98
CA GLU A 98 20.17 0.02 -9.42
C GLU A 98 20.39 -0.06 -10.93
N LYS A 99 19.91 -1.13 -11.56
CA LYS A 99 20.04 -1.36 -13.01
C LYS A 99 18.94 -0.64 -13.80
N SER A 100 19.00 -0.75 -15.12
CA SER A 100 17.99 -0.15 -16.02
C SER A 100 16.60 -0.77 -15.90
N GLY A 101 16.45 -1.86 -15.16
CA GLY A 101 15.18 -2.55 -14.95
C GLY A 101 15.15 -3.32 -13.65
N ILE A 102 13.93 -3.71 -13.26
CA ILE A 102 13.68 -4.50 -12.07
C ILE A 102 13.80 -5.98 -12.44
N GLY A 103 14.87 -6.63 -11.99
CA GLY A 103 15.12 -8.04 -12.25
C GLY A 103 14.44 -8.97 -11.24
N VAL A 104 14.54 -10.28 -11.52
CA VAL A 104 13.97 -11.30 -10.65
C VAL A 104 14.59 -11.27 -9.24
N ASP A 105 15.87 -10.92 -9.12
CA ASP A 105 16.55 -10.86 -7.83
C ASP A 105 15.98 -9.77 -6.93
N GLU A 106 15.69 -8.59 -7.48
CA GLU A 106 15.05 -7.50 -6.73
C GLU A 106 13.67 -7.92 -6.20
N ILE A 107 12.89 -8.62 -7.01
CA ILE A 107 11.56 -9.11 -6.58
C ILE A 107 11.70 -10.22 -5.53
N ARG A 108 12.61 -11.16 -5.73
CA ARG A 108 12.81 -12.25 -4.77
C ARG A 108 13.29 -11.74 -3.41
N GLU A 109 14.32 -10.92 -3.39
CA GLU A 109 14.92 -10.41 -2.16
C GLU A 109 14.02 -9.44 -1.42
N GLN A 110 13.36 -8.54 -2.14
CA GLN A 110 12.59 -7.46 -1.52
C GLN A 110 11.13 -7.82 -1.27
N ILE A 111 10.57 -8.74 -2.00
CA ILE A 111 9.16 -9.16 -1.85
C ILE A 111 9.03 -10.62 -1.44
N ASN A 112 9.43 -11.56 -2.30
CA ASN A 112 9.12 -12.97 -2.09
C ASN A 112 9.71 -13.54 -0.80
N ASP A 113 10.95 -13.21 -0.47
CA ASP A 113 11.62 -13.69 0.73
C ASP A 113 11.14 -12.99 2.00
N ASP A 114 10.54 -11.83 1.87
CA ASP A 114 10.10 -10.98 2.98
C ASP A 114 8.61 -11.11 3.30
N ILE A 115 7.79 -11.46 2.31
CA ILE A 115 6.33 -11.35 2.41
C ILE A 115 5.71 -12.32 3.43
N ASP A 116 6.33 -13.47 3.67
CA ASP A 116 5.86 -14.45 4.65
C ASP A 116 6.20 -14.06 6.09
N ILE A 117 7.04 -13.05 6.26
CA ILE A 117 7.31 -12.46 7.57
C ILE A 117 6.19 -11.49 7.91
N LYS A 118 5.55 -11.68 9.05
CA LYS A 118 4.42 -10.83 9.48
C LYS A 118 4.84 -9.36 9.60
N PRO A 119 3.87 -8.42 9.48
CA PRO A 119 4.15 -7.00 9.72
C PRO A 119 4.76 -6.76 11.09
N TYR A 120 5.65 -5.79 11.16
CA TYR A 120 6.36 -5.45 12.40
C TYR A 120 5.42 -4.84 13.45
N SER A 121 4.63 -3.86 13.05
CA SER A 121 3.78 -3.10 13.98
C SER A 121 2.42 -2.69 13.43
N SER A 122 2.14 -3.00 12.16
CA SER A 122 0.96 -2.52 11.46
C SER A 122 0.07 -3.69 11.03
N PRO A 123 -1.20 -3.44 10.64
CA PRO A 123 -2.10 -4.51 10.21
C PRO A 123 -1.71 -5.11 8.86
N TYR A 124 -1.07 -4.32 7.98
CA TYR A 124 -0.70 -4.75 6.64
C TYR A 124 0.80 -4.65 6.40
N LYS A 125 1.27 -5.42 5.42
CA LYS A 125 2.62 -5.32 4.87
C LYS A 125 2.47 -4.88 3.42
N ILE A 126 2.90 -3.64 3.13
CA ILE A 126 2.64 -2.98 1.86
C ILE A 126 3.94 -2.84 1.07
N TYR A 127 3.91 -3.26 -0.19
CA TYR A 127 5.03 -3.10 -1.13
C TYR A 127 4.60 -2.16 -2.25
N ILE A 128 5.39 -1.13 -2.50
CA ILE A 128 5.17 -0.19 -3.61
C ILE A 128 6.27 -0.40 -4.64
N VAL A 129 5.88 -0.78 -5.86
CA VAL A 129 6.78 -0.95 -7.00
C VAL A 129 6.65 0.28 -7.89
N PRO A 130 7.64 1.20 -7.86
CA PRO A 130 7.47 2.53 -8.46
C PRO A 130 7.44 2.56 -9.99
N GLU A 131 8.09 1.64 -10.67
CA GLU A 131 8.18 1.58 -12.13
C GLU A 131 7.99 0.14 -12.60
N SER A 132 6.78 -0.39 -12.40
CA SER A 132 6.51 -1.81 -12.64
C SER A 132 6.67 -2.23 -14.11
N GLU A 133 6.55 -1.30 -15.05
CA GLU A 133 6.82 -1.52 -16.48
C GLU A 133 8.28 -1.90 -16.75
N LYS A 134 9.18 -1.59 -15.83
CA LYS A 134 10.61 -1.95 -15.94
C LYS A 134 10.94 -3.35 -15.43
N MET A 135 9.96 -4.08 -14.94
CA MET A 135 10.17 -5.47 -14.53
C MET A 135 10.48 -6.36 -15.74
N THR A 136 11.49 -7.22 -15.60
CA THR A 136 11.75 -8.29 -16.57
C THR A 136 10.61 -9.31 -16.55
N VAL A 137 10.50 -10.15 -17.59
CA VAL A 137 9.49 -11.21 -17.63
C VAL A 137 9.66 -12.18 -16.45
N GLN A 138 10.88 -12.50 -16.08
CA GLN A 138 11.17 -13.35 -14.93
C GLN A 138 10.73 -12.71 -13.61
N ALA A 139 10.95 -11.39 -13.46
CA ALA A 139 10.49 -10.63 -12.29
C ALA A 139 8.97 -10.62 -12.21
N GLN A 140 8.28 -10.38 -13.32
CA GLN A 140 6.82 -10.42 -13.39
C GLN A 140 6.27 -11.78 -12.98
N ASN A 141 6.86 -12.87 -13.49
CA ASN A 141 6.43 -14.23 -13.15
C ASN A 141 6.64 -14.56 -11.67
N ALA A 142 7.76 -14.14 -11.10
CA ALA A 142 8.04 -14.32 -9.68
C ALA A 142 7.03 -13.56 -8.81
N LEU A 143 6.65 -12.35 -9.21
CA LEU A 143 5.67 -11.55 -8.50
C LEU A 143 4.26 -12.11 -8.61
N LEU A 144 3.86 -12.57 -9.80
CA LEU A 144 2.55 -13.16 -10.04
C LEU A 144 2.28 -14.37 -9.15
N LYS A 145 3.25 -15.23 -8.94
CA LYS A 145 3.14 -16.37 -8.02
C LYS A 145 2.77 -15.94 -6.61
N THR A 146 3.36 -14.86 -6.13
CA THR A 146 3.07 -14.31 -4.81
C THR A 146 1.69 -13.67 -4.76
N ILE A 147 1.28 -12.98 -5.82
CA ILE A 147 -0.04 -12.34 -5.93
C ILE A 147 -1.18 -13.37 -5.97
N GLU A 148 -0.94 -14.54 -6.55
CA GLU A 148 -1.95 -15.61 -6.64
C GLU A 148 -2.30 -16.23 -5.30
N GLU A 149 -1.31 -16.37 -4.40
CA GLU A 149 -1.49 -16.92 -3.06
C GLU A 149 -0.84 -16.03 -2.00
N PRO A 150 -1.35 -14.80 -1.80
CA PRO A 150 -0.73 -13.86 -0.87
C PRO A 150 -1.11 -14.18 0.57
N PRO A 151 -0.23 -13.86 1.56
CA PRO A 151 -0.65 -13.80 2.95
C PRO A 151 -1.78 -12.78 3.15
N GLU A 152 -2.64 -12.99 4.15
CA GLU A 152 -3.79 -12.12 4.41
C GLU A 152 -3.44 -10.65 4.59
N TYR A 153 -2.28 -10.37 5.16
CA TYR A 153 -1.82 -9.01 5.47
C TYR A 153 -1.09 -8.32 4.30
N ALA A 154 -0.81 -9.03 3.22
CA ALA A 154 0.04 -8.50 2.15
C ALA A 154 -0.74 -7.68 1.12
N ILE A 155 -0.19 -6.52 0.76
CA ILE A 155 -0.73 -5.64 -0.27
C ILE A 155 0.43 -5.19 -1.17
N ILE A 156 0.27 -5.35 -2.48
CA ILE A 156 1.26 -4.95 -3.47
C ILE A 156 0.64 -3.87 -4.36
N ILE A 157 1.31 -2.72 -4.44
CA ILE A 157 0.88 -1.59 -5.26
C ILE A 157 1.88 -1.40 -6.39
N LEU A 158 1.43 -1.60 -7.62
CA LEU A 158 2.23 -1.45 -8.83
C LEU A 158 1.94 -0.10 -9.48
N LEU A 159 2.97 0.69 -9.70
CA LEU A 159 2.88 1.97 -10.41
C LEU A 159 3.41 1.79 -11.84
N THR A 160 2.62 2.18 -12.81
CA THR A 160 2.98 2.00 -14.22
C THR A 160 2.56 3.17 -15.10
#